data_ef38da20e67b44f5ac0d1fb416ecc84f
#
_entry.id   ef38da20e67b44f5ac0d1fb416ecc84f
#
_cell.length_a   1.000
_cell.length_b   1.000
_cell.length_c   1.000
_cell.angle_alpha   90.00
_cell.angle_beta   90.00
_cell.angle_gamma   90.00
#
_symmetry.space_group_name_H-M   'P 1'
#
loop_
_entity.id
_entity.type
_entity.pdbx_description
1 polymer ?
#
loop_
_entity_poly.entity_id
_entity_poly.type
_entity_poly.pdbx_seq_one_letter_code
_entity_poly.pdbx_strand_id
1 'polypeptide(L)'
;MISGEKLGVDAIRAWLTSLGLKDLPSTLTAMITECEAGNLPVALLWSQLAKIFQSDGLLDNAKEAAERALNAAPAMVNLRAHLARLEFETGNNATAQMLANSCRTADPSDLNVALLLSEMFADPNMIAMTSALMVWRSCSNVKYAEWGVEQVSWVKLLRDVGTNAATEAAASFILTWVKAHGSDSKSLIQLATVMLELGRYDEAGPLLCNLWRHNHVVFDPIIGPFTAGGPPDAKAVDTLRRHVITALNQPEEDLPIHSLPVMAGALPDRVMYLGPQIIGLGFPNDVAFHLTRAANAADRHLSFDSDLTLFGSERLRISDAERSRRIDALACRLRTVRPQVLILDCCWPPTPGHLDPLGLIALKAEIGCRVLCLFRDAHSSILDYIRHWTAAADGVVFFDPLSSALLPKNSDIACKAIAFPVPVLMANPVPLPSRGLLFIGSLAQYHRSMLIGALLVAGLDFTAIVGNERLRLAPDYDAYSKLLASSRAVLNIAVHHEHERLVTGRCWETIAVGGLLLEQAGSGLNRFFAPYRHYIPWTSHGDIATAYRFLEREDELRQAMIASAQNWAARHYSPKQVWSALMALACR
;
A
#
# COMPACT_ATOMS: atom_id res chain seq x y z
N MET A 1 33.75 -2.45 -35.84
CA MET A 1 32.74 -2.72 -34.79
C MET A 1 33.07 -2.00 -33.46
N ILE A 2 34.28 -2.14 -32.94
CA ILE A 2 34.70 -1.54 -31.61
C ILE A 2 34.54 0.00 -31.56
N SER A 3 34.71 0.74 -32.64
CA SER A 3 34.60 2.20 -32.66
C SER A 3 33.15 2.72 -32.56
N GLY A 4 32.19 1.97 -33.09
CA GLY A 4 30.76 2.35 -33.07
C GLY A 4 30.13 2.11 -31.68
N GLU A 5 30.52 1.04 -31.01
CA GLU A 5 30.01 0.72 -29.67
C GLU A 5 30.56 1.67 -28.62
N LYS A 6 31.83 2.08 -28.74
CA LYS A 6 32.43 3.09 -27.85
C LYS A 6 31.72 4.45 -27.97
N LEU A 7 31.42 4.90 -29.18
CA LEU A 7 30.62 6.10 -29.42
C LEU A 7 29.20 6.00 -28.83
N GLY A 8 28.61 4.81 -28.85
CA GLY A 8 27.31 4.55 -28.21
C GLY A 8 27.35 4.65 -26.70
N VAL A 9 28.40 4.15 -26.05
CA VAL A 9 28.60 4.26 -24.59
C VAL A 9 28.86 5.70 -24.17
N ASP A 10 29.66 6.44 -24.95
CA ASP A 10 29.90 7.87 -24.67
C ASP A 10 28.59 8.68 -24.77
N ALA A 11 27.70 8.36 -25.71
CA ALA A 11 26.40 8.98 -25.81
C ALA A 11 25.50 8.67 -24.60
N ILE A 12 25.55 7.43 -24.07
CA ILE A 12 24.84 7.06 -22.83
C ILE A 12 25.37 7.86 -21.64
N ARG A 13 26.69 7.94 -21.48
CA ARG A 13 27.29 8.71 -20.37
C ARG A 13 26.93 10.19 -20.44
N ALA A 14 26.98 10.78 -21.64
CA ALA A 14 26.58 12.16 -21.88
C ALA A 14 25.10 12.39 -21.53
N TRP A 15 24.24 11.47 -21.93
CA TRP A 15 22.82 11.56 -21.64
C TRP A 15 22.51 11.41 -20.15
N LEU A 16 23.11 10.42 -19.46
CA LEU A 16 22.98 10.26 -18.01
C LEU A 16 23.50 11.50 -17.25
N THR A 17 24.59 12.07 -17.72
CA THR A 17 25.12 13.32 -17.14
C THR A 17 24.14 14.49 -17.34
N SER A 18 23.49 14.58 -18.49
CA SER A 18 22.47 15.62 -18.75
C SER A 18 21.24 15.50 -17.86
N LEU A 19 20.94 14.29 -17.39
CA LEU A 19 19.89 14.00 -16.41
C LEU A 19 20.33 14.24 -14.97
N GLY A 20 21.59 14.61 -14.73
CA GLY A 20 22.12 14.83 -13.39
C GLY A 20 22.47 13.54 -12.63
N LEU A 21 22.58 12.41 -13.32
CA LEU A 21 22.88 11.11 -12.71
C LEU A 21 24.40 10.91 -12.66
N LYS A 22 24.94 10.78 -11.45
CA LYS A 22 26.39 10.66 -11.21
C LYS A 22 26.79 9.25 -10.80
N ASP A 23 26.07 8.69 -9.85
CA ASP A 23 26.34 7.36 -9.32
C ASP A 23 25.34 6.36 -9.91
N LEU A 24 25.84 5.35 -10.55
CA LEU A 24 25.03 4.31 -11.18
C LEU A 24 25.03 3.03 -10.34
N PRO A 25 23.97 2.23 -10.36
CA PRO A 25 23.97 0.90 -9.76
C PRO A 25 25.15 0.06 -10.27
N SER A 26 25.70 -0.79 -9.40
CA SER A 26 26.85 -1.64 -9.75
C SER A 26 26.59 -2.52 -10.98
N THR A 27 25.35 -3.01 -11.13
CA THR A 27 24.92 -3.79 -12.30
C THR A 27 25.00 -3.00 -13.60
N LEU A 28 24.57 -1.73 -13.58
CA LEU A 28 24.63 -0.85 -14.74
C LEU A 28 26.09 -0.44 -15.05
N THR A 29 26.88 -0.18 -14.04
CA THR A 29 28.32 0.09 -14.18
C THR A 29 29.05 -1.10 -14.81
N ALA A 30 28.76 -2.33 -14.38
CA ALA A 30 29.31 -3.54 -14.97
C ALA A 30 28.89 -3.68 -16.45
N MET A 31 27.61 -3.42 -16.78
CA MET A 31 27.14 -3.47 -18.16
C MET A 31 27.81 -2.42 -19.06
N ILE A 32 28.07 -1.23 -18.55
CA ILE A 32 28.83 -0.20 -19.27
C ILE A 32 30.23 -0.71 -19.59
N THR A 33 30.91 -1.32 -18.62
CA THR A 33 32.24 -1.89 -18.81
C THR A 33 32.24 -3.01 -19.86
N GLU A 34 31.23 -3.90 -19.83
CA GLU A 34 31.07 -4.95 -20.82
C GLU A 34 30.79 -4.41 -22.23
N CYS A 35 30.02 -3.31 -22.34
CA CYS A 35 29.82 -2.62 -23.60
C CYS A 35 31.12 -1.98 -24.12
N GLU A 36 31.92 -1.35 -23.25
CA GLU A 36 33.23 -0.76 -23.60
C GLU A 36 34.21 -1.84 -24.07
N ALA A 37 34.13 -3.03 -23.50
CA ALA A 37 34.91 -4.19 -23.92
C ALA A 37 34.41 -4.83 -25.22
N GLY A 38 33.25 -4.42 -25.75
CA GLY A 38 32.61 -4.99 -26.93
C GLY A 38 31.92 -6.35 -26.70
N ASN A 39 31.73 -6.73 -25.43
CA ASN A 39 31.11 -8.01 -25.06
C ASN A 39 29.58 -7.90 -24.97
N LEU A 40 29.03 -6.68 -24.82
CA LEU A 40 27.60 -6.42 -24.72
C LEU A 40 27.17 -5.36 -25.74
N PRO A 41 26.11 -5.60 -26.54
CA PRO A 41 25.57 -4.59 -27.46
C PRO A 41 25.00 -3.37 -26.73
N VAL A 42 25.30 -2.17 -27.22
CA VAL A 42 24.82 -0.88 -26.68
C VAL A 42 23.29 -0.81 -26.58
N ALA A 43 22.58 -1.46 -27.53
CA ALA A 43 21.12 -1.54 -27.49
C ALA A 43 20.57 -2.19 -26.20
N LEU A 44 21.26 -3.21 -25.67
CA LEU A 44 20.86 -3.86 -24.42
C LEU A 44 21.10 -2.97 -23.20
N LEU A 45 22.13 -2.14 -23.22
CA LEU A 45 22.39 -1.16 -22.17
C LEU A 45 21.31 -0.07 -22.16
N TRP A 46 20.93 0.47 -23.31
CA TRP A 46 19.78 1.37 -23.45
C TRP A 46 18.46 0.73 -22.98
N SER A 47 18.24 -0.54 -23.32
CA SER A 47 17.06 -1.28 -22.86
C SER A 47 17.03 -1.44 -21.34
N GLN A 48 18.18 -1.69 -20.71
CA GLN A 48 18.26 -1.78 -19.26
C GLN A 48 18.00 -0.43 -18.58
N LEU A 49 18.51 0.65 -19.14
CA LEU A 49 18.19 2.00 -18.67
C LEU A 49 16.70 2.30 -18.79
N ALA A 50 16.07 1.96 -19.90
CA ALA A 50 14.63 2.13 -20.07
C ALA A 50 13.83 1.39 -18.98
N LYS A 51 14.20 0.16 -18.63
CA LYS A 51 13.56 -0.60 -17.55
C LYS A 51 13.78 0.02 -16.17
N ILE A 52 14.96 0.56 -15.89
CA ILE A 52 15.26 1.26 -14.66
C ILE A 52 14.38 2.50 -14.53
N PHE A 53 14.35 3.35 -15.57
CA PHE A 53 13.52 4.57 -15.55
C PHE A 53 12.02 4.24 -15.46
N GLN A 54 11.55 3.22 -16.17
CA GLN A 54 10.16 2.76 -16.08
C GLN A 54 9.81 2.34 -14.66
N SER A 55 10.68 1.54 -14.02
CA SER A 55 10.42 1.08 -12.64
C SER A 55 10.48 2.22 -11.62
N ASP A 56 11.12 3.31 -11.96
CA ASP A 56 11.23 4.52 -11.15
C ASP A 56 10.11 5.54 -11.45
N GLY A 57 9.18 5.19 -12.38
CA GLY A 57 8.08 6.07 -12.77
C GLY A 57 8.47 7.22 -13.69
N LEU A 58 9.72 7.26 -14.16
CA LEU A 58 10.24 8.29 -15.07
C LEU A 58 9.96 7.90 -16.52
N LEU A 59 8.67 7.85 -16.90
CA LEU A 59 8.21 7.27 -18.15
C LEU A 59 8.75 7.97 -19.41
N ASP A 60 8.91 9.29 -19.39
CA ASP A 60 9.50 10.02 -20.54
C ASP A 60 10.95 9.64 -20.78
N ASN A 61 11.75 9.52 -19.70
CA ASN A 61 13.13 9.07 -19.80
C ASN A 61 13.22 7.59 -20.21
N ALA A 62 12.32 6.75 -19.69
CA ALA A 62 12.22 5.35 -20.08
C ALA A 62 11.93 5.20 -21.56
N LYS A 63 10.99 5.99 -22.09
CA LYS A 63 10.61 6.02 -23.50
C LYS A 63 11.78 6.46 -24.38
N GLU A 64 12.46 7.56 -24.04
CA GLU A 64 13.64 8.04 -24.78
C GLU A 64 14.74 6.97 -24.82
N ALA A 65 15.02 6.30 -23.69
CA ALA A 65 16.00 5.23 -23.64
C ALA A 65 15.58 4.02 -24.50
N ALA A 66 14.29 3.65 -24.50
CA ALA A 66 13.75 2.57 -25.32
C ALA A 66 13.81 2.89 -26.82
N GLU A 67 13.52 4.13 -27.23
CA GLU A 67 13.66 4.60 -28.60
C GLU A 67 15.12 4.50 -29.07
N ARG A 68 16.06 4.91 -28.24
CA ARG A 68 17.50 4.79 -28.51
C ARG A 68 17.94 3.33 -28.61
N ALA A 69 17.41 2.46 -27.75
CA ALA A 69 17.65 1.01 -27.82
C ALA A 69 17.15 0.43 -29.16
N LEU A 70 15.93 0.78 -29.55
CA LEU A 70 15.34 0.31 -30.82
C LEU A 70 16.08 0.86 -32.04
N ASN A 71 16.51 2.11 -32.01
CA ASN A 71 17.31 2.71 -33.10
C ASN A 71 18.68 2.02 -33.24
N ALA A 72 19.29 1.58 -32.13
CA ALA A 72 20.55 0.84 -32.16
C ALA A 72 20.38 -0.62 -32.65
N ALA A 73 19.21 -1.23 -32.47
CA ALA A 73 18.92 -2.60 -32.91
C ALA A 73 17.46 -2.75 -33.39
N PRO A 74 17.11 -2.23 -34.57
CA PRO A 74 15.72 -2.18 -35.05
C PRO A 74 15.06 -3.55 -35.27
N ALA A 75 15.88 -4.60 -35.48
CA ALA A 75 15.41 -5.96 -35.70
C ALA A 75 14.99 -6.69 -34.40
N MET A 76 15.34 -6.15 -33.24
CA MET A 76 15.04 -6.81 -31.97
C MET A 76 13.58 -6.57 -31.52
N VAL A 77 12.76 -7.62 -31.64
CA VAL A 77 11.32 -7.58 -31.32
C VAL A 77 11.05 -7.18 -29.89
N ASN A 78 11.85 -7.69 -28.94
CA ASN A 78 11.71 -7.38 -27.50
C ASN A 78 11.92 -5.88 -27.16
N LEU A 79 12.79 -5.17 -27.88
CA LEU A 79 12.98 -3.72 -27.71
C LEU A 79 11.75 -2.96 -28.20
N ARG A 80 11.22 -3.38 -29.36
CA ARG A 80 9.99 -2.80 -29.93
C ARG A 80 8.78 -3.06 -29.03
N ALA A 81 8.68 -4.27 -28.46
CA ALA A 81 7.63 -4.61 -27.48
C ALA A 81 7.73 -3.77 -26.21
N HIS A 82 8.93 -3.52 -25.73
CA HIS A 82 9.13 -2.65 -24.56
C HIS A 82 8.73 -1.21 -24.87
N LEU A 83 9.10 -0.67 -26.03
CA LEU A 83 8.65 0.66 -26.44
C LEU A 83 7.12 0.73 -26.59
N ALA A 84 6.50 -0.31 -27.16
CA ALA A 84 5.03 -0.39 -27.23
C ALA A 84 4.37 -0.34 -25.85
N ARG A 85 4.96 -0.99 -24.83
CA ARG A 85 4.51 -0.94 -23.45
C ARG A 85 4.60 0.48 -22.88
N LEU A 86 5.71 1.17 -23.08
CA LEU A 86 5.91 2.54 -22.60
C LEU A 86 4.97 3.54 -23.28
N GLU A 87 4.72 3.37 -24.60
CA GLU A 87 3.74 4.18 -25.32
C GLU A 87 2.32 3.99 -24.77
N PHE A 88 1.97 2.75 -24.40
CA PHE A 88 0.68 2.46 -23.77
C PHE A 88 0.56 3.10 -22.38
N GLU A 89 1.59 2.95 -21.55
CA GLU A 89 1.65 3.53 -20.20
C GLU A 89 1.62 5.07 -20.19
N THR A 90 2.13 5.70 -21.27
CA THR A 90 2.05 7.16 -21.48
C THR A 90 0.77 7.63 -22.18
N GLY A 91 -0.16 6.72 -22.48
CA GLY A 91 -1.45 7.04 -23.10
C GLY A 91 -1.42 7.14 -24.63
N ASN A 92 -0.30 6.86 -25.29
CA ASN A 92 -0.15 6.91 -26.74
C ASN A 92 -0.65 5.60 -27.39
N ASN A 93 -1.92 5.28 -27.20
CA ASN A 93 -2.52 4.00 -27.56
C ASN A 93 -2.35 3.63 -29.05
N ALA A 94 -2.44 4.60 -29.96
CA ALA A 94 -2.30 4.34 -31.41
C ALA A 94 -0.89 3.87 -31.76
N THR A 95 0.16 4.51 -31.25
CA THR A 95 1.56 4.13 -31.44
C THR A 95 1.84 2.78 -30.78
N ALA A 96 1.36 2.59 -29.56
CA ALA A 96 1.50 1.33 -28.84
C ALA A 96 0.90 0.16 -29.62
N GLN A 97 -0.31 0.32 -30.17
CA GLN A 97 -1.01 -0.67 -30.98
C GLN A 97 -0.24 -1.01 -32.28
N MET A 98 0.25 0.01 -32.98
CA MET A 98 1.03 -0.17 -34.20
C MET A 98 2.30 -0.99 -33.92
N LEU A 99 3.06 -0.61 -32.87
CA LEU A 99 4.28 -1.30 -32.46
C LEU A 99 4.00 -2.74 -32.03
N ALA A 100 2.99 -2.96 -31.18
CA ALA A 100 2.62 -4.29 -30.69
C ALA A 100 2.15 -5.21 -31.82
N ASN A 101 1.33 -4.73 -32.75
CA ASN A 101 0.94 -5.51 -33.94
C ASN A 101 2.13 -5.86 -34.84
N SER A 102 3.08 -4.94 -35.03
CA SER A 102 4.33 -5.20 -35.74
C SER A 102 5.17 -6.30 -35.06
N CYS A 103 5.24 -6.27 -33.71
CA CYS A 103 5.92 -7.32 -32.96
C CYS A 103 5.23 -8.68 -33.12
N ARG A 104 3.88 -8.72 -32.98
CA ARG A 104 3.10 -9.95 -33.15
C ARG A 104 3.29 -10.59 -34.55
N THR A 105 3.42 -9.74 -35.57
CA THR A 105 3.69 -10.24 -36.94
C THR A 105 5.10 -10.84 -37.07
N ALA A 106 6.08 -10.27 -36.36
CA ALA A 106 7.47 -10.73 -36.39
C ALA A 106 7.71 -11.97 -35.52
N ASP A 107 7.09 -11.99 -34.29
CA ASP A 107 7.15 -13.13 -33.38
C ASP A 107 5.79 -13.32 -32.67
N PRO A 108 4.93 -14.20 -33.22
CA PRO A 108 3.64 -14.51 -32.60
C PRO A 108 3.73 -15.17 -31.22
N SER A 109 4.88 -15.69 -30.82
CA SER A 109 5.13 -16.39 -29.57
C SER A 109 5.71 -15.48 -28.48
N ASP A 110 5.93 -14.19 -28.74
CA ASP A 110 6.45 -13.26 -27.73
C ASP A 110 5.39 -12.98 -26.65
N LEU A 111 5.69 -13.43 -25.43
CA LEU A 111 4.78 -13.32 -24.30
C LEU A 111 4.55 -11.85 -23.88
N ASN A 112 5.57 -10.99 -23.96
CA ASN A 112 5.41 -9.58 -23.57
C ASN A 112 4.47 -8.85 -24.53
N VAL A 113 4.54 -9.17 -25.82
CA VAL A 113 3.61 -8.66 -26.84
C VAL A 113 2.20 -9.18 -26.61
N ALA A 114 2.06 -10.48 -26.32
CA ALA A 114 0.76 -11.09 -26.05
C ALA A 114 0.10 -10.48 -24.78
N LEU A 115 0.87 -10.26 -23.72
CA LEU A 115 0.41 -9.60 -22.48
C LEU A 115 -0.04 -8.15 -22.78
N LEU A 116 0.78 -7.39 -23.48
CA LEU A 116 0.45 -6.00 -23.83
C LEU A 116 -0.84 -5.92 -24.68
N LEU A 117 -0.99 -6.78 -25.69
CA LEU A 117 -2.19 -6.81 -26.50
C LEU A 117 -3.44 -7.25 -25.72
N SER A 118 -3.27 -8.18 -24.75
CA SER A 118 -4.35 -8.60 -23.87
C SER A 118 -4.83 -7.45 -22.98
N GLU A 119 -3.91 -6.63 -22.50
CA GLU A 119 -4.23 -5.45 -21.69
C GLU A 119 -4.91 -4.35 -22.51
N MET A 120 -4.40 -4.09 -23.73
CA MET A 120 -4.93 -3.04 -24.59
C MET A 120 -6.33 -3.32 -25.13
N PHE A 121 -6.63 -4.56 -25.44
CA PHE A 121 -7.88 -4.93 -26.13
C PHE A 121 -8.87 -5.71 -25.28
N ALA A 122 -8.41 -6.30 -24.17
CA ALA A 122 -9.22 -7.20 -23.32
C ALA A 122 -9.93 -8.31 -24.11
N ASP A 123 -9.38 -8.73 -25.27
CA ASP A 123 -9.95 -9.74 -26.16
C ASP A 123 -9.78 -11.14 -25.54
N PRO A 124 -10.87 -11.92 -25.34
CA PRO A 124 -10.81 -13.26 -24.77
C PRO A 124 -9.86 -14.21 -25.52
N ASN A 125 -9.73 -14.11 -26.84
CA ASN A 125 -8.84 -14.95 -27.63
C ASN A 125 -7.37 -14.58 -27.37
N MET A 126 -7.04 -13.30 -27.23
CA MET A 126 -5.71 -12.84 -26.88
C MET A 126 -5.34 -13.26 -25.46
N ILE A 127 -6.27 -13.16 -24.53
CA ILE A 127 -6.09 -13.59 -23.14
C ILE A 127 -5.82 -15.10 -23.07
N ALA A 128 -6.60 -15.91 -23.79
CA ALA A 128 -6.41 -17.36 -23.84
C ALA A 128 -5.06 -17.74 -24.45
N MET A 129 -4.65 -17.08 -25.54
CA MET A 129 -3.34 -17.28 -26.17
C MET A 129 -2.21 -16.90 -25.21
N THR A 130 -2.34 -15.78 -24.51
CA THR A 130 -1.34 -15.31 -23.53
C THR A 130 -1.17 -16.32 -22.41
N SER A 131 -2.27 -16.82 -21.84
CA SER A 131 -2.24 -17.86 -20.82
C SER A 131 -1.55 -19.14 -21.31
N ALA A 132 -1.83 -19.58 -22.53
CA ALA A 132 -1.18 -20.75 -23.14
C ALA A 132 0.33 -20.54 -23.32
N LEU A 133 0.77 -19.35 -23.74
CA LEU A 133 2.19 -19.00 -23.86
C LEU A 133 2.89 -18.96 -22.49
N MET A 134 2.24 -18.44 -21.45
CA MET A 134 2.77 -18.43 -20.08
C MET A 134 2.98 -19.86 -19.57
N VAL A 135 1.99 -20.75 -19.77
CA VAL A 135 2.07 -22.16 -19.43
C VAL A 135 3.22 -22.83 -20.17
N TRP A 136 3.27 -22.68 -21.48
CA TRP A 136 4.32 -23.28 -22.30
C TRP A 136 5.72 -22.82 -21.86
N ARG A 137 5.92 -21.51 -21.67
CA ARG A 137 7.21 -20.93 -21.25
C ARG A 137 7.63 -21.41 -19.85
N SER A 138 6.69 -21.47 -18.91
CA SER A 138 6.96 -21.86 -17.53
C SER A 138 7.23 -23.37 -17.37
N CYS A 139 6.52 -24.21 -18.12
CA CYS A 139 6.68 -25.67 -18.02
C CYS A 139 7.83 -26.22 -18.88
N SER A 140 8.23 -25.49 -19.92
CA SER A 140 9.28 -25.95 -20.83
C SER A 140 10.70 -25.50 -20.45
N ASN A 141 10.85 -24.64 -19.45
CA ASN A 141 12.14 -24.07 -19.10
C ASN A 141 12.46 -24.21 -17.62
N VAL A 142 13.55 -24.91 -17.31
CA VAL A 142 14.04 -25.14 -15.93
C VAL A 142 14.26 -23.85 -15.14
N LYS A 143 14.56 -22.73 -15.80
CA LYS A 143 14.67 -21.39 -15.17
C LYS A 143 13.42 -20.98 -14.38
N TYR A 144 12.25 -21.50 -14.75
CA TYR A 144 10.97 -21.16 -14.15
C TYR A 144 10.43 -22.25 -13.20
N ALA A 145 11.29 -23.15 -12.73
CA ALA A 145 10.92 -24.20 -11.77
C ALA A 145 10.58 -23.64 -10.38
N GLU A 146 11.06 -22.43 -10.07
CA GLU A 146 10.70 -21.71 -8.85
C GLU A 146 9.72 -20.57 -9.16
N TRP A 147 8.73 -20.37 -8.29
CA TRP A 147 7.79 -19.25 -8.39
C TRP A 147 8.50 -17.95 -8.03
N GLY A 148 8.79 -17.17 -9.02
CA GLY A 148 9.60 -15.95 -8.91
C GLY A 148 8.91 -14.68 -9.38
N VAL A 149 9.70 -13.61 -9.48
CA VAL A 149 9.23 -12.26 -9.85
C VAL A 149 8.58 -12.23 -11.22
N GLU A 150 9.07 -13.03 -12.19
CA GLU A 150 8.51 -13.05 -13.55
C GLU A 150 7.08 -13.59 -13.56
N GLN A 151 6.81 -14.73 -12.89
CA GLN A 151 5.47 -15.30 -12.81
C GLN A 151 4.49 -14.38 -12.07
N VAL A 152 4.95 -13.76 -10.97
CA VAL A 152 4.16 -12.76 -10.25
C VAL A 152 3.79 -11.58 -11.16
N SER A 153 4.74 -11.10 -11.96
CA SER A 153 4.52 -10.00 -12.90
C SER A 153 3.52 -10.37 -14.00
N TRP A 154 3.62 -11.59 -14.55
CA TRP A 154 2.68 -12.07 -15.57
C TRP A 154 1.25 -12.19 -15.04
N VAL A 155 1.10 -12.78 -13.85
CA VAL A 155 -0.20 -12.89 -13.17
C VAL A 155 -0.77 -11.50 -12.91
N LYS A 156 0.06 -10.56 -12.43
CA LYS A 156 -0.36 -9.18 -12.21
C LYS A 156 -0.87 -8.54 -13.51
N LEU A 157 -0.11 -8.63 -14.60
CA LEU A 157 -0.49 -8.05 -15.88
C LEU A 157 -1.82 -8.60 -16.41
N LEU A 158 -2.07 -9.92 -16.29
CA LEU A 158 -3.38 -10.51 -16.64
C LEU A 158 -4.51 -9.95 -15.76
N ARG A 159 -4.28 -9.82 -14.46
CA ARG A 159 -5.29 -9.28 -13.53
C ARG A 159 -5.57 -7.80 -13.80
N ASP A 160 -4.55 -7.03 -14.21
CA ASP A 160 -4.66 -5.61 -14.52
C ASP A 160 -5.52 -5.34 -15.78
N VAL A 161 -5.74 -6.35 -16.63
CA VAL A 161 -6.74 -6.30 -17.72
C VAL A 161 -8.16 -6.04 -17.17
N GLY A 162 -8.46 -6.46 -15.93
CA GLY A 162 -9.70 -6.14 -15.22
C GLY A 162 -10.93 -6.93 -15.69
N THR A 163 -10.79 -7.96 -16.53
CA THR A 163 -11.89 -8.83 -16.94
C THR A 163 -11.87 -10.17 -16.22
N ASN A 164 -13.04 -10.77 -15.99
CA ASN A 164 -13.12 -12.10 -15.40
C ASN A 164 -12.36 -13.15 -16.22
N ALA A 165 -12.40 -13.05 -17.55
CA ALA A 165 -11.66 -13.95 -18.44
C ALA A 165 -10.15 -13.89 -18.23
N ALA A 166 -9.58 -12.70 -18.04
CA ALA A 166 -8.16 -12.53 -17.76
C ALA A 166 -7.79 -13.04 -16.35
N THR A 167 -8.66 -12.83 -15.37
CA THR A 167 -8.48 -13.35 -14.00
C THR A 167 -8.57 -14.88 -13.98
N GLU A 168 -9.49 -15.49 -14.72
CA GLU A 168 -9.57 -16.95 -14.90
C GLU A 168 -8.34 -17.51 -15.63
N ALA A 169 -7.81 -16.79 -16.62
CA ALA A 169 -6.57 -17.17 -17.31
C ALA A 169 -5.37 -17.15 -16.35
N ALA A 170 -5.30 -16.17 -15.45
CA ALA A 170 -4.29 -16.10 -14.41
C ALA A 170 -4.41 -17.29 -13.42
N ALA A 171 -5.63 -17.63 -12.98
CA ALA A 171 -5.87 -18.79 -12.13
C ALA A 171 -5.44 -20.10 -12.82
N SER A 172 -5.83 -20.29 -14.07
CA SER A 172 -5.47 -21.46 -14.89
C SER A 172 -3.97 -21.62 -15.07
N PHE A 173 -3.27 -20.50 -15.30
CA PHE A 173 -1.82 -20.48 -15.37
C PHE A 173 -1.17 -20.96 -14.06
N ILE A 174 -1.56 -20.37 -12.91
CA ILE A 174 -1.00 -20.75 -11.60
C ILE A 174 -1.26 -22.22 -11.30
N LEU A 175 -2.50 -22.70 -11.52
CA LEU A 175 -2.87 -24.10 -11.31
C LEU A 175 -2.01 -25.06 -12.16
N THR A 176 -1.78 -24.72 -13.40
CA THR A 176 -0.96 -25.54 -14.30
C THR A 176 0.51 -25.54 -13.88
N TRP A 177 1.02 -24.38 -13.45
CA TRP A 177 2.36 -24.25 -12.90
C TRP A 177 2.53 -25.11 -11.63
N VAL A 178 1.58 -25.00 -10.67
CA VAL A 178 1.58 -25.81 -9.44
C VAL A 178 1.53 -27.31 -9.73
N LYS A 179 0.77 -27.73 -10.73
CA LYS A 179 0.73 -29.14 -11.16
C LYS A 179 2.07 -29.62 -11.72
N ALA A 180 2.79 -28.76 -12.43
CA ALA A 180 4.06 -29.11 -13.05
C ALA A 180 5.26 -29.10 -12.07
N HIS A 181 5.27 -28.19 -11.13
CA HIS A 181 6.43 -27.89 -10.26
C HIS A 181 6.19 -28.14 -8.77
N GLY A 182 4.96 -28.40 -8.37
CA GLY A 182 4.56 -28.47 -6.96
C GLY A 182 4.12 -27.13 -6.40
N SER A 183 3.56 -27.18 -5.20
CA SER A 183 3.03 -25.99 -4.52
C SER A 183 4.07 -25.39 -3.58
N ASP A 184 4.28 -24.08 -3.67
CA ASP A 184 4.98 -23.30 -2.66
C ASP A 184 4.05 -22.21 -2.06
N SER A 185 4.47 -21.59 -0.96
CA SER A 185 3.64 -20.61 -0.26
C SER A 185 3.28 -19.40 -1.12
N LYS A 186 4.19 -18.93 -1.98
CA LYS A 186 3.97 -17.74 -2.82
C LYS A 186 2.96 -18.01 -3.92
N SER A 187 3.09 -19.15 -4.63
CA SER A 187 2.15 -19.56 -5.67
C SER A 187 0.76 -19.82 -5.10
N LEU A 188 0.66 -20.46 -3.92
CA LEU A 188 -0.63 -20.69 -3.25
C LEU A 188 -1.32 -19.39 -2.80
N ILE A 189 -0.57 -18.43 -2.27
CA ILE A 189 -1.11 -17.11 -1.91
C ILE A 189 -1.61 -16.37 -3.17
N GLN A 190 -0.85 -16.42 -4.26
CA GLN A 190 -1.26 -15.81 -5.53
C GLN A 190 -2.52 -16.47 -6.08
N LEU A 191 -2.59 -17.81 -6.08
CA LEU A 191 -3.77 -18.54 -6.53
C LEU A 191 -5.00 -18.19 -5.69
N ALA A 192 -4.86 -18.22 -4.36
CA ALA A 192 -5.95 -17.86 -3.47
C ALA A 192 -6.41 -16.41 -3.68
N THR A 193 -5.48 -15.48 -3.91
CA THR A 193 -5.82 -14.09 -4.22
C THR A 193 -6.69 -14.00 -5.49
N VAL A 194 -6.29 -14.71 -6.55
CA VAL A 194 -7.05 -14.74 -7.81
C VAL A 194 -8.42 -15.40 -7.62
N MET A 195 -8.50 -16.50 -6.83
CA MET A 195 -9.77 -17.15 -6.52
C MET A 195 -10.73 -16.23 -5.74
N LEU A 196 -10.20 -15.43 -4.79
CA LEU A 196 -10.99 -14.45 -4.06
C LEU A 196 -11.52 -13.33 -4.97
N GLU A 197 -10.70 -12.86 -5.92
CA GLU A 197 -11.12 -11.87 -6.94
C GLU A 197 -12.23 -12.40 -7.86
N LEU A 198 -12.26 -13.70 -8.10
CA LEU A 198 -13.33 -14.39 -8.85
C LEU A 198 -14.56 -14.73 -8.00
N GLY A 199 -14.53 -14.41 -6.71
CA GLY A 199 -15.60 -14.80 -5.77
C GLY A 199 -15.65 -16.30 -5.45
N ARG A 200 -14.59 -17.06 -5.77
CA ARG A 200 -14.47 -18.52 -5.55
C ARG A 200 -13.95 -18.81 -4.14
N TYR A 201 -14.71 -18.38 -3.13
CA TYR A 201 -14.31 -18.45 -1.72
C TYR A 201 -14.09 -19.87 -1.22
N ASP A 202 -14.94 -20.83 -1.67
CA ASP A 202 -14.85 -22.23 -1.28
C ASP A 202 -13.55 -22.90 -1.75
N GLU A 203 -12.95 -22.39 -2.81
CA GLU A 203 -11.68 -22.89 -3.32
C GLU A 203 -10.48 -22.17 -2.67
N ALA A 204 -10.60 -20.85 -2.44
CA ALA A 204 -9.55 -20.05 -1.82
C ALA A 204 -9.26 -20.49 -0.37
N GLY A 205 -10.31 -20.81 0.40
CA GLY A 205 -10.19 -21.19 1.80
C GLY A 205 -9.27 -22.39 2.01
N PRO A 206 -9.53 -23.56 1.39
CA PRO A 206 -8.65 -24.74 1.48
C PRO A 206 -7.22 -24.50 1.02
N LEU A 207 -7.01 -23.68 -0.03
CA LEU A 207 -5.67 -23.33 -0.50
C LEU A 207 -4.90 -22.56 0.57
N LEU A 208 -5.50 -21.57 1.20
CA LEU A 208 -4.89 -20.80 2.27
C LEU A 208 -4.67 -21.64 3.54
N CYS A 209 -5.58 -22.57 3.84
CA CYS A 209 -5.39 -23.53 4.94
C CYS A 209 -4.24 -24.51 4.69
N ASN A 210 -3.94 -24.84 3.43
CA ASN A 210 -2.79 -25.68 3.10
C ASN A 210 -1.45 -25.01 3.41
N LEU A 211 -1.39 -23.66 3.38
CA LEU A 211 -0.19 -22.94 3.83
C LEU A 211 0.17 -23.29 5.28
N TRP A 212 -0.82 -23.54 6.12
CA TRP A 212 -0.63 -23.97 7.50
C TRP A 212 0.06 -25.34 7.59
N ARG A 213 -0.32 -26.27 6.74
CA ARG A 213 0.19 -27.66 6.77
C ARG A 213 1.64 -27.77 6.28
N HIS A 214 2.07 -26.87 5.40
CA HIS A 214 3.41 -26.89 4.81
C HIS A 214 4.47 -26.18 5.64
N ASN A 215 4.05 -25.30 6.58
CA ASN A 215 4.97 -24.56 7.43
C ASN A 215 4.92 -25.06 8.87
N HIS A 216 5.50 -26.23 9.13
CA HIS A 216 5.60 -26.85 10.45
C HIS A 216 6.38 -26.04 11.50
N VAL A 217 6.94 -24.89 11.16
CA VAL A 217 7.91 -24.18 11.99
C VAL A 217 7.28 -23.05 12.80
N VAL A 218 6.08 -22.58 12.47
CA VAL A 218 5.47 -21.44 13.16
C VAL A 218 4.13 -21.85 13.74
N PHE A 219 4.15 -22.33 14.97
CA PHE A 219 3.00 -22.20 15.85
C PHE A 219 2.79 -20.72 16.06
N ASP A 220 1.86 -20.14 15.30
CA ASP A 220 1.50 -18.76 15.52
C ASP A 220 0.61 -18.68 16.77
N PRO A 221 1.10 -18.11 17.88
CA PRO A 221 0.29 -17.96 19.09
C PRO A 221 -0.94 -17.08 18.88
N ILE A 222 -1.00 -16.33 17.76
CA ILE A 222 -2.11 -15.44 17.41
C ILE A 222 -3.28 -16.21 16.81
N ILE A 223 -3.00 -17.23 16.00
CA ILE A 223 -4.05 -17.99 15.30
C ILE A 223 -4.48 -19.22 16.10
N GLY A 224 -3.64 -19.66 17.03
CA GLY A 224 -3.86 -20.88 17.81
C GLY A 224 -3.77 -22.17 16.95
N PRO A 225 -4.03 -23.35 17.52
CA PRO A 225 -4.12 -24.57 16.74
C PRO A 225 -5.32 -24.43 15.80
N PHE A 226 -5.10 -24.67 14.51
CA PHE A 226 -6.19 -24.80 13.54
C PHE A 226 -7.02 -26.03 13.90
N THR A 227 -8.03 -25.80 14.69
CA THR A 227 -9.11 -26.77 14.83
C THR A 227 -10.15 -26.38 13.80
N ALA A 228 -10.43 -27.27 12.85
CA ALA A 228 -11.61 -27.13 11.98
C ALA A 228 -12.80 -26.91 12.93
N GLY A 229 -13.19 -25.64 13.09
CA GLY A 229 -14.01 -25.24 14.23
C GLY A 229 -15.40 -25.85 14.14
N GLY A 230 -15.76 -26.57 15.16
CA GLY A 230 -17.16 -26.75 15.49
C GLY A 230 -17.85 -25.38 15.68
N PRO A 231 -19.17 -25.31 15.66
CA PRO A 231 -19.88 -24.06 15.93
C PRO A 231 -19.39 -23.48 17.25
N PRO A 232 -19.21 -22.12 17.34
CA PRO A 232 -18.77 -21.48 18.58
C PRO A 232 -19.64 -21.91 19.75
N ASP A 233 -19.02 -22.17 20.89
CA ASP A 233 -19.72 -22.56 22.11
C ASP A 233 -20.71 -21.47 22.49
N ALA A 234 -21.99 -21.86 22.71
CA ALA A 234 -23.03 -20.95 23.15
C ALA A 234 -22.64 -20.18 24.42
N LYS A 235 -21.88 -20.80 25.32
CA LYS A 235 -21.36 -20.16 26.54
C LYS A 235 -20.36 -19.04 26.22
N ALA A 236 -19.55 -19.19 25.17
CA ALA A 236 -18.65 -18.13 24.72
C ALA A 236 -19.41 -16.93 24.17
N VAL A 237 -20.48 -17.15 23.41
CA VAL A 237 -21.37 -16.11 22.89
C VAL A 237 -22.07 -15.36 24.05
N ASP A 238 -22.59 -16.07 25.05
CA ASP A 238 -23.23 -15.49 26.23
C ASP A 238 -22.21 -14.72 27.09
N THR A 239 -20.98 -15.15 27.15
CA THR A 239 -19.90 -14.43 27.83
C THR A 239 -19.59 -13.12 27.14
N LEU A 240 -19.45 -13.14 25.80
CA LEU A 240 -19.25 -11.93 25.00
C LEU A 240 -20.41 -10.95 25.17
N ARG A 241 -21.65 -11.46 25.14
CA ARG A 241 -22.85 -10.65 25.38
C ARG A 241 -22.81 -9.91 26.73
N ARG A 242 -22.41 -10.61 27.79
CA ARG A 242 -22.26 -9.98 29.13
C ARG A 242 -21.17 -8.91 29.14
N HIS A 243 -20.02 -9.14 28.50
CA HIS A 243 -18.97 -8.14 28.38
C HIS A 243 -19.45 -6.87 27.67
N VAL A 244 -20.18 -7.03 26.56
CA VAL A 244 -20.74 -5.89 25.80
C VAL A 244 -21.76 -5.11 26.65
N ILE A 245 -22.71 -5.79 27.30
CA ILE A 245 -23.70 -5.12 28.16
C ILE A 245 -23.02 -4.39 29.32
N THR A 246 -22.06 -5.01 29.98
CA THR A 246 -21.31 -4.38 31.07
C THR A 246 -20.57 -3.15 30.58
N ALA A 247 -19.87 -3.23 29.45
CA ALA A 247 -19.12 -2.11 28.89
C ALA A 247 -20.03 -0.96 28.42
N LEU A 248 -21.17 -1.25 27.82
CA LEU A 248 -22.16 -0.23 27.42
C LEU A 248 -22.78 0.51 28.61
N ASN A 249 -22.94 -0.17 29.75
CA ASN A 249 -23.50 0.42 30.98
C ASN A 249 -22.45 1.14 31.86
N GLN A 250 -21.15 1.02 31.53
CA GLN A 250 -20.11 1.75 32.26
C GLN A 250 -20.28 3.25 32.04
N PRO A 251 -20.15 4.11 33.06
CA PRO A 251 -20.15 5.56 32.91
C PRO A 251 -19.04 6.02 31.92
N GLU A 252 -19.35 7.01 31.08
CA GLU A 252 -18.36 7.49 30.09
C GLU A 252 -17.16 8.17 30.77
N GLU A 253 -17.34 8.81 31.91
CA GLU A 253 -16.28 9.44 32.71
C GLU A 253 -15.21 8.47 33.20
N ASP A 254 -15.55 7.19 33.30
CA ASP A 254 -14.61 6.13 33.72
C ASP A 254 -13.79 5.54 32.54
N LEU A 255 -14.08 5.98 31.32
CA LEU A 255 -13.38 5.46 30.14
C LEU A 255 -12.03 6.15 29.95
N PRO A 256 -10.99 5.41 29.56
CA PRO A 256 -9.70 5.99 29.27
C PRO A 256 -9.78 6.91 28.06
N ILE A 257 -9.37 8.17 28.21
CA ILE A 257 -9.30 9.14 27.12
C ILE A 257 -7.84 9.39 26.78
N HIS A 258 -7.48 9.16 25.53
CA HIS A 258 -6.20 9.62 25.01
C HIS A 258 -6.28 11.12 24.73
N SER A 259 -5.77 11.92 25.67
CA SER A 259 -5.83 13.38 25.56
C SER A 259 -5.00 13.89 24.39
N LEU A 260 -5.64 14.61 23.47
CA LEU A 260 -4.95 15.29 22.38
C LEU A 260 -4.25 16.56 22.90
N PRO A 261 -3.10 16.96 22.35
CA PRO A 261 -2.50 18.26 22.59
C PRO A 261 -3.45 19.38 22.24
N VAL A 262 -3.43 20.45 23.04
CA VAL A 262 -4.25 21.64 22.81
C VAL A 262 -3.35 22.78 22.33
N MET A 263 -3.76 23.45 21.25
CA MET A 263 -3.06 24.62 20.73
C MET A 263 -3.27 25.83 21.67
N ALA A 264 -2.16 26.42 22.11
CA ALA A 264 -2.16 27.59 22.99
C ALA A 264 -2.15 28.90 22.20
N GLY A 265 -2.98 29.05 21.19
CA GLY A 265 -3.02 30.26 20.37
C GLY A 265 -3.81 30.06 19.08
N ALA A 266 -3.67 31.00 18.14
CA ALA A 266 -4.31 30.90 16.83
C ALA A 266 -3.68 29.75 16.01
N LEU A 267 -4.54 29.02 15.29
CA LEU A 267 -4.09 27.99 14.37
C LEU A 267 -3.31 28.63 13.22
N PRO A 268 -2.21 28.01 12.74
CA PRO A 268 -1.49 28.44 11.57
C PRO A 268 -2.41 28.52 10.33
N ASP A 269 -2.27 29.59 9.56
CA ASP A 269 -3.08 29.82 8.34
C ASP A 269 -2.46 29.15 7.10
N ARG A 270 -1.13 29.06 7.06
CA ARG A 270 -0.38 28.50 5.95
C ARG A 270 0.29 27.20 6.38
N VAL A 271 -0.34 26.09 6.03
CA VAL A 271 0.18 24.74 6.27
C VAL A 271 0.39 24.05 4.93
N MET A 272 1.55 23.44 4.76
CA MET A 272 1.90 22.70 3.56
C MET A 272 2.20 21.23 3.90
N TYR A 273 1.62 20.32 3.13
CA TYR A 273 1.93 18.90 3.20
C TYR A 273 2.92 18.53 2.09
N LEU A 274 4.00 17.88 2.48
CA LEU A 274 5.02 17.36 1.59
C LEU A 274 4.96 15.83 1.62
N GLY A 275 4.46 15.26 0.55
CA GLY A 275 4.28 13.83 0.41
C GLY A 275 3.33 13.47 -0.74
N PRO A 276 3.19 12.18 -1.06
CA PRO A 276 2.36 11.74 -2.17
C PRO A 276 0.87 12.01 -1.88
N GLN A 277 0.16 12.56 -2.86
CA GLN A 277 -1.31 12.65 -2.82
C GLN A 277 -1.99 11.37 -3.32
N ILE A 278 -1.29 10.63 -4.17
CA ILE A 278 -1.78 9.39 -4.77
C ILE A 278 -0.75 8.31 -4.46
N ILE A 279 -1.23 7.17 -3.99
CA ILE A 279 -0.44 5.96 -3.78
C ILE A 279 -0.88 4.90 -4.78
N GLY A 280 -0.03 3.94 -5.09
CA GLY A 280 -0.16 2.92 -6.10
C GLY A 280 -1.54 2.74 -6.75
N LEU A 281 -1.60 2.43 -8.02
CA LEU A 281 -2.82 2.23 -8.80
C LEU A 281 -3.79 3.44 -8.85
N GLY A 282 -3.33 4.66 -8.50
CA GLY A 282 -4.15 5.87 -8.56
C GLY A 282 -5.09 6.09 -7.37
N PHE A 283 -5.01 5.28 -6.31
CA PHE A 283 -5.84 5.49 -5.12
C PHE A 283 -5.32 6.69 -4.31
N PRO A 284 -6.20 7.59 -3.82
CA PRO A 284 -5.78 8.72 -2.99
C PRO A 284 -5.00 8.24 -1.75
N ASN A 285 -3.97 8.98 -1.38
CA ASN A 285 -3.29 8.77 -0.11
C ASN A 285 -4.26 9.08 1.03
N ASP A 286 -4.56 8.09 1.86
CA ASP A 286 -5.51 8.20 2.98
C ASP A 286 -5.14 9.33 3.94
N VAL A 287 -3.87 9.47 4.30
CA VAL A 287 -3.38 10.55 5.17
C VAL A 287 -3.62 11.91 4.53
N ALA A 288 -3.19 12.11 3.28
CA ALA A 288 -3.38 13.38 2.56
C ALA A 288 -4.87 13.74 2.43
N PHE A 289 -5.71 12.74 2.11
CA PHE A 289 -7.16 12.90 1.98
C PHE A 289 -7.81 13.33 3.31
N HIS A 290 -7.52 12.63 4.39
CA HIS A 290 -8.12 12.92 5.69
C HIS A 290 -7.57 14.20 6.33
N LEU A 291 -6.28 14.51 6.15
CA LEU A 291 -5.70 15.78 6.60
C LEU A 291 -6.35 16.98 5.92
N THR A 292 -6.66 16.89 4.62
CA THR A 292 -7.38 17.94 3.91
C THR A 292 -8.74 18.21 4.55
N ARG A 293 -9.48 17.13 4.87
CA ARG A 293 -10.79 17.24 5.52
C ARG A 293 -10.68 17.80 6.95
N ALA A 294 -9.63 17.44 7.68
CA ALA A 294 -9.38 17.95 9.02
C ALA A 294 -9.03 19.47 8.99
N ALA A 295 -8.21 19.89 8.04
CA ALA A 295 -7.92 21.32 7.83
C ALA A 295 -9.19 22.10 7.51
N ASN A 296 -9.99 21.63 6.55
CA ASN A 296 -11.26 22.26 6.15
C ASN A 296 -12.25 22.34 7.34
N ALA A 297 -12.33 21.30 8.18
CA ALA A 297 -13.16 21.32 9.39
C ALA A 297 -12.70 22.35 10.44
N ALA A 298 -11.43 22.77 10.36
CA ALA A 298 -10.85 23.82 11.19
C ALA A 298 -10.83 25.20 10.51
N ASP A 299 -11.52 25.37 9.37
CA ASP A 299 -11.53 26.57 8.53
C ASP A 299 -10.10 26.95 8.06
N ARG A 300 -9.32 25.94 7.69
CA ARG A 300 -7.95 26.08 7.19
C ARG A 300 -7.78 25.40 5.85
N HIS A 301 -6.85 25.90 5.06
CA HIS A 301 -6.47 25.30 3.79
C HIS A 301 -5.13 24.59 3.90
N LEU A 302 -5.07 23.33 3.45
CA LEU A 302 -3.84 22.57 3.33
C LEU A 302 -3.33 22.64 1.89
N SER A 303 -2.17 23.26 1.71
CA SER A 303 -1.49 23.23 0.42
C SER A 303 -0.63 21.97 0.30
N PHE A 304 -0.39 21.52 -0.94
CA PHE A 304 0.35 20.29 -1.22
C PHE A 304 1.57 20.57 -2.09
N ASP A 305 2.66 19.87 -1.79
CA ASP A 305 3.73 19.63 -2.74
C ASP A 305 3.92 18.11 -2.84
N SER A 306 3.54 17.58 -3.98
CA SER A 306 3.62 16.16 -4.28
C SER A 306 4.91 15.80 -5.03
N ASP A 307 5.92 16.67 -4.96
CA ASP A 307 7.19 16.42 -5.66
C ASP A 307 7.85 15.13 -5.15
N LEU A 308 7.45 14.02 -5.76
CA LEU A 308 8.04 12.70 -5.56
C LEU A 308 9.55 12.69 -5.86
N THR A 309 10.07 13.75 -6.49
CA THR A 309 11.51 13.87 -6.73
C THR A 309 12.31 14.03 -5.44
N LEU A 310 11.67 14.39 -4.32
CA LEU A 310 12.29 14.33 -3.00
C LEU A 310 12.44 12.90 -2.48
N PHE A 311 11.64 11.98 -3.00
CA PHE A 311 11.58 10.57 -2.65
C PHE A 311 11.93 9.71 -3.88
N GLY A 312 12.88 10.15 -4.70
CA GLY A 312 13.18 9.53 -5.98
C GLY A 312 13.76 8.13 -5.89
N SER A 313 14.21 7.68 -7.00
CA SER A 313 14.65 6.34 -7.31
C SER A 313 15.73 5.80 -6.37
N GLU A 314 15.49 4.67 -5.72
CA GLU A 314 16.51 3.90 -5.00
C GLU A 314 17.60 3.34 -5.94
N ARG A 315 17.37 3.34 -7.24
CA ARG A 315 18.21 2.68 -8.25
C ARG A 315 19.22 3.61 -8.89
N LEU A 316 18.89 4.90 -8.96
CA LEU A 316 19.75 5.90 -9.56
C LEU A 316 20.10 6.96 -8.52
N ARG A 317 21.39 7.08 -8.23
CA ARG A 317 21.90 8.15 -7.36
C ARG A 317 22.06 9.40 -8.19
N ILE A 318 21.39 10.47 -7.79
CA ILE A 318 21.51 11.77 -8.44
C ILE A 318 22.85 12.42 -8.08
N SER A 319 23.36 13.24 -8.99
CA SER A 319 24.58 14.03 -8.73
C SER A 319 24.35 15.11 -7.67
N ASP A 320 25.42 15.59 -7.05
CA ASP A 320 25.33 16.71 -6.10
C ASP A 320 24.73 17.97 -6.75
N ALA A 321 25.02 18.21 -8.01
CA ALA A 321 24.44 19.33 -8.77
C ALA A 321 22.92 19.17 -8.95
N GLU A 322 22.46 17.98 -9.30
CA GLU A 322 21.03 17.68 -9.43
C GLU A 322 20.32 17.76 -8.08
N ARG A 323 20.94 17.22 -7.04
CA ARG A 323 20.43 17.33 -5.66
C ARG A 323 20.28 18.79 -5.26
N SER A 324 21.31 19.62 -5.47
CA SER A 324 21.24 21.06 -5.17
C SER A 324 20.11 21.73 -5.95
N ARG A 325 19.98 21.44 -7.23
CA ARG A 325 18.90 22.00 -8.07
C ARG A 325 17.50 21.65 -7.55
N ARG A 326 17.29 20.40 -7.10
CA ARG A 326 16.00 19.97 -6.51
C ARG A 326 15.73 20.64 -5.17
N ILE A 327 16.75 20.75 -4.33
CA ILE A 327 16.65 21.48 -3.06
C ILE A 327 16.35 22.97 -3.32
N ASP A 328 17.00 23.58 -4.30
CA ASP A 328 16.75 24.98 -4.69
C ASP A 328 15.32 25.17 -5.21
N ALA A 329 14.82 24.24 -6.02
CA ALA A 329 13.45 24.28 -6.51
C ALA A 329 12.44 24.16 -5.36
N LEU A 330 12.65 23.25 -4.41
CA LEU A 330 11.83 23.15 -3.20
C LEU A 330 11.91 24.44 -2.37
N ALA A 331 13.11 24.95 -2.14
CA ALA A 331 13.32 26.19 -1.40
C ALA A 331 12.59 27.37 -2.06
N CYS A 332 12.64 27.47 -3.39
CA CYS A 332 11.91 28.48 -4.14
C CYS A 332 10.39 28.37 -3.92
N ARG A 333 9.82 27.17 -4.00
CA ARG A 333 8.41 26.93 -3.72
C ARG A 333 8.04 27.29 -2.28
N LEU A 334 8.85 26.85 -1.32
CA LEU A 334 8.62 27.15 0.11
C LEU A 334 8.74 28.66 0.40
N ARG A 335 9.67 29.38 -0.24
CA ARG A 335 9.78 30.85 -0.14
C ARG A 335 8.55 31.56 -0.70
N THR A 336 7.96 31.00 -1.76
CA THR A 336 6.74 31.54 -2.38
C THR A 336 5.52 31.32 -1.50
N VAL A 337 5.32 30.10 -1.00
CA VAL A 337 4.17 29.72 -0.17
C VAL A 337 4.33 30.24 1.25
N ARG A 338 5.55 30.31 1.75
CA ARG A 338 5.90 30.68 3.14
C ARG A 338 5.03 29.95 4.16
N PRO A 339 5.04 28.62 4.20
CA PRO A 339 4.26 27.89 5.17
C PRO A 339 4.74 28.22 6.59
N GLN A 340 3.81 28.29 7.54
CA GLN A 340 4.14 28.36 8.97
C GLN A 340 4.47 26.98 9.52
N VAL A 341 3.80 25.95 8.95
CA VAL A 341 4.04 24.55 9.28
C VAL A 341 4.19 23.74 8.00
N LEU A 342 5.25 22.96 7.94
CA LEU A 342 5.50 21.94 6.93
C LEU A 342 5.25 20.56 7.53
N ILE A 343 4.27 19.84 7.01
CA ILE A 343 3.96 18.46 7.39
C ILE A 343 4.68 17.53 6.42
N LEU A 344 5.55 16.66 6.93
CA LEU A 344 6.27 15.65 6.14
C LEU A 344 5.62 14.28 6.30
N ASP A 345 5.27 13.62 5.20
CA ASP A 345 4.94 12.19 5.20
C ASP A 345 6.23 11.38 5.19
N CYS A 346 6.61 10.87 6.37
CA CYS A 346 7.88 10.19 6.61
C CYS A 346 7.83 8.67 6.42
N CYS A 347 6.82 8.13 5.75
CA CYS A 347 6.67 6.69 5.52
C CYS A 347 7.58 6.14 4.42
N TRP A 348 8.36 7.00 3.78
CA TRP A 348 9.24 6.65 2.68
C TRP A 348 10.69 6.55 3.14
N PRO A 349 11.45 5.59 2.62
CA PRO A 349 12.85 5.47 2.96
C PRO A 349 13.61 6.72 2.53
N PRO A 350 14.54 7.22 3.38
CA PRO A 350 15.45 8.27 2.96
C PRO A 350 16.38 7.71 1.88
N THR A 351 16.40 8.31 0.71
CA THR A 351 17.28 7.92 -0.38
C THR A 351 18.48 8.85 -0.49
N PRO A 352 19.69 8.34 -0.74
CA PRO A 352 20.85 9.18 -0.99
C PRO A 352 20.58 10.17 -2.14
N GLY A 353 20.90 11.44 -1.93
CA GLY A 353 20.70 12.47 -2.94
C GLY A 353 19.39 13.26 -2.84
N HIS A 354 18.53 12.91 -1.90
CA HIS A 354 17.32 13.68 -1.58
C HIS A 354 17.54 14.69 -0.46
N LEU A 355 16.48 15.44 -0.14
CA LEU A 355 16.49 16.34 1.00
C LEU A 355 16.91 15.56 2.24
N ASP A 356 18.05 15.94 2.79
CA ASP A 356 18.52 15.38 4.04
C ASP A 356 18.08 16.26 5.22
N PRO A 357 18.21 15.78 6.45
CA PRO A 357 17.87 16.56 7.63
C PRO A 357 18.60 17.90 7.73
N LEU A 358 19.86 17.97 7.29
CA LEU A 358 20.64 19.23 7.33
C LEU A 358 20.08 20.24 6.35
N GLY A 359 19.76 19.83 5.11
CA GLY A 359 19.08 20.66 4.13
C GLY A 359 17.71 21.15 4.61
N LEU A 360 16.96 20.26 5.27
CA LEU A 360 15.66 20.62 5.85
C LEU A 360 15.80 21.60 7.02
N ILE A 361 16.80 21.42 7.89
CA ILE A 361 17.11 22.36 8.98
C ILE A 361 17.45 23.74 8.42
N ALA A 362 18.30 23.81 7.38
CA ALA A 362 18.65 25.06 6.73
C ALA A 362 17.44 25.76 6.13
N LEU A 363 16.60 25.04 5.39
CA LEU A 363 15.37 25.56 4.77
C LEU A 363 14.38 26.07 5.81
N LYS A 364 14.12 25.31 6.88
CA LYS A 364 13.20 25.76 7.92
C LYS A 364 13.69 27.01 8.66
N ALA A 365 15.00 27.13 8.87
CA ALA A 365 15.61 28.32 9.48
C ALA A 365 15.46 29.55 8.58
N GLU A 366 15.69 29.38 7.28
CA GLU A 366 15.56 30.46 6.28
C GLU A 366 14.11 30.96 6.14
N ILE A 367 13.15 30.04 6.09
CA ILE A 367 11.74 30.35 5.82
C ILE A 367 11.00 30.74 7.11
N GLY A 368 11.52 30.33 8.26
CA GLY A 368 10.87 30.50 9.57
C GLY A 368 9.69 29.57 9.79
N CYS A 369 9.70 28.37 9.17
CA CYS A 369 8.63 27.38 9.34
C CYS A 369 8.96 26.34 10.41
N ARG A 370 7.94 25.66 10.89
CA ARG A 370 8.04 24.49 11.75
C ARG A 370 7.87 23.21 10.94
N VAL A 371 8.52 22.13 11.36
CA VAL A 371 8.46 20.84 10.68
C VAL A 371 7.79 19.81 11.58
N LEU A 372 6.71 19.22 11.08
CA LEU A 372 5.96 18.13 11.71
C LEU A 372 6.14 16.85 10.90
N CYS A 373 6.82 15.86 11.46
CA CYS A 373 6.99 14.55 10.84
C CYS A 373 5.81 13.62 11.18
N LEU A 374 5.17 13.06 10.15
CA LEU A 374 4.10 12.06 10.32
C LEU A 374 4.62 10.66 9.99
N PHE A 375 4.39 9.73 10.91
CA PHE A 375 4.63 8.31 10.73
C PHE A 375 3.30 7.56 10.87
N ARG A 376 2.81 7.04 9.75
CA ARG A 376 1.72 6.08 9.76
C ARG A 376 2.26 4.68 10.00
N ASP A 377 2.17 3.70 9.71
CA ASP A 377 2.68 2.32 9.81
C ASP A 377 4.10 2.23 10.42
N ALA A 378 4.35 2.93 11.55
CA ALA A 378 5.65 2.96 12.18
C ALA A 378 5.91 1.67 12.98
N HIS A 379 6.93 0.94 12.59
CA HIS A 379 7.37 -0.31 13.21
C HIS A 379 8.90 -0.38 13.29
N SER A 380 9.44 -1.38 13.99
CA SER A 380 10.89 -1.48 14.25
C SER A 380 11.75 -1.51 12.99
N SER A 381 11.25 -2.09 11.89
CA SER A 381 12.03 -2.16 10.64
C SER A 381 12.24 -0.81 9.94
N ILE A 382 11.50 0.25 10.31
CA ILE A 382 11.68 1.61 9.78
C ILE A 382 12.38 2.55 10.78
N LEU A 383 12.99 2.00 11.83
CA LEU A 383 13.62 2.81 12.89
C LEU A 383 14.66 3.80 12.34
N ASP A 384 15.42 3.40 11.31
CA ASP A 384 16.41 4.28 10.69
C ASP A 384 15.75 5.45 9.93
N TYR A 385 14.57 5.24 9.32
CA TYR A 385 13.78 6.32 8.70
C TYR A 385 13.26 7.29 9.77
N ILE A 386 12.77 6.75 10.89
CA ILE A 386 12.31 7.55 12.01
C ILE A 386 13.46 8.44 12.51
N ARG A 387 14.64 7.87 12.77
CA ARG A 387 15.82 8.62 13.20
C ARG A 387 16.25 9.67 12.20
N HIS A 388 16.25 9.32 10.93
CA HIS A 388 16.65 10.24 9.85
C HIS A 388 15.76 11.47 9.81
N TRP A 389 14.45 11.29 9.70
CA TRP A 389 13.51 12.39 9.56
C TRP A 389 13.33 13.21 10.83
N THR A 390 13.36 12.57 12.01
CA THR A 390 13.19 13.27 13.29
C THR A 390 14.34 14.21 13.62
N ALA A 391 15.49 14.07 13.01
CA ALA A 391 16.63 14.98 13.22
C ALA A 391 16.30 16.46 12.89
N ALA A 392 15.36 16.71 11.97
CA ALA A 392 14.95 18.08 11.59
C ALA A 392 13.56 18.48 12.12
N ALA A 393 12.87 17.59 12.82
CA ALA A 393 11.50 17.80 13.27
C ALA A 393 11.41 18.79 14.46
N ASP A 394 10.39 19.60 14.48
CA ASP A 394 9.92 20.34 15.69
C ASP A 394 8.88 19.51 16.46
N GLY A 395 8.14 18.67 15.74
CA GLY A 395 7.20 17.72 16.31
C GLY A 395 7.13 16.41 15.54
N VAL A 396 6.75 15.35 16.20
CA VAL A 396 6.58 14.01 15.63
C VAL A 396 5.22 13.45 15.98
N VAL A 397 4.54 12.91 15.00
CA VAL A 397 3.24 12.27 15.13
C VAL A 397 3.30 10.83 14.69
N PHE A 398 2.79 9.96 15.53
CA PHE A 398 2.43 8.59 15.20
C PHE A 398 0.91 8.45 15.22
N PHE A 399 0.34 7.73 14.28
CA PHE A 399 -1.08 7.35 14.34
C PHE A 399 -1.31 6.06 15.13
N ASP A 400 -0.22 5.37 15.45
CA ASP A 400 -0.23 4.22 16.34
C ASP A 400 0.34 4.58 17.73
N PRO A 401 -0.38 4.30 18.82
CA PRO A 401 0.05 4.71 20.17
C PRO A 401 1.26 3.93 20.71
N LEU A 402 1.57 2.75 20.15
CA LEU A 402 2.72 1.95 20.57
C LEU A 402 4.00 2.43 19.91
N SER A 403 3.91 3.00 18.71
CA SER A 403 5.06 3.47 17.93
C SER A 403 5.83 4.61 18.58
N SER A 404 5.23 5.34 19.51
CA SER A 404 5.93 6.39 20.26
C SER A 404 7.13 5.84 21.08
N ALA A 405 7.15 4.54 21.38
CA ALA A 405 8.26 3.86 22.02
C ALA A 405 9.50 3.70 21.12
N LEU A 406 9.36 3.90 19.81
CA LEU A 406 10.48 3.84 18.84
C LEU A 406 11.39 5.07 18.93
N LEU A 407 10.92 6.18 19.53
CA LEU A 407 11.75 7.36 19.75
C LEU A 407 12.57 7.23 21.03
N PRO A 408 13.81 7.77 21.03
CA PRO A 408 14.62 7.85 22.24
C PRO A 408 13.87 8.64 23.34
N LYS A 409 13.87 8.13 24.55
CA LYS A 409 13.19 8.78 25.70
C LYS A 409 13.75 10.16 26.08
N ASN A 410 14.97 10.46 25.65
CA ASN A 410 15.68 11.71 25.95
C ASN A 410 15.64 12.70 24.77
N SER A 411 14.73 12.54 23.81
CA SER A 411 14.60 13.53 22.75
C SER A 411 13.78 14.71 23.23
N ASP A 412 14.29 15.93 23.05
CA ASP A 412 13.55 17.18 23.32
C ASP A 412 12.42 17.44 22.32
N ILE A 413 12.21 16.52 21.37
CA ILE A 413 11.21 16.64 20.31
C ILE A 413 9.83 16.32 20.88
N ALA A 414 8.88 17.21 20.66
CA ALA A 414 7.48 16.97 20.99
C ALA A 414 6.93 15.79 20.19
N CYS A 415 6.74 14.65 20.86
CA CYS A 415 6.25 13.43 20.23
C CYS A 415 4.94 12.98 20.87
N LYS A 416 3.94 12.65 20.07
CA LYS A 416 2.70 12.05 20.57
C LYS A 416 2.03 11.16 19.52
N ALA A 417 1.36 10.12 20.02
CA ALA A 417 0.36 9.42 19.21
C ALA A 417 -0.90 10.29 19.11
N ILE A 418 -1.43 10.42 17.91
CA ILE A 418 -2.64 11.20 17.65
C ILE A 418 -3.65 10.32 16.91
N ALA A 419 -4.93 10.58 17.16
CA ALA A 419 -6.03 9.98 16.43
C ALA A 419 -5.93 10.24 14.92
N PHE A 420 -6.32 9.28 14.10
CA PHE A 420 -6.38 9.47 12.66
C PHE A 420 -7.51 10.46 12.32
N PRO A 421 -7.30 11.47 11.46
CA PRO A 421 -8.22 12.59 11.29
C PRO A 421 -9.43 12.28 10.41
N VAL A 422 -10.11 11.16 10.65
CA VAL A 422 -11.28 10.76 9.85
C VAL A 422 -12.53 11.46 10.35
N PRO A 423 -13.29 12.15 9.49
CA PRO A 423 -14.55 12.75 9.87
C PRO A 423 -15.59 11.67 10.17
N VAL A 424 -16.21 11.77 11.35
CA VAL A 424 -17.34 10.90 11.68
C VAL A 424 -18.53 11.28 10.81
N LEU A 425 -18.90 10.39 9.93
CA LEU A 425 -20.14 10.49 9.19
C LEU A 425 -21.23 9.93 10.10
N MET A 426 -21.99 10.80 10.77
CA MET A 426 -23.15 10.39 11.55
C MET A 426 -24.06 9.60 10.60
N ALA A 427 -23.97 8.30 10.67
CA ALA A 427 -24.77 7.44 9.82
C ALA A 427 -26.24 7.63 10.19
N ASN A 428 -27.08 7.95 9.21
CA ASN A 428 -28.47 7.55 9.31
C ASN A 428 -28.47 6.04 9.57
N PRO A 429 -29.33 5.52 10.45
CA PRO A 429 -29.36 4.10 10.78
C PRO A 429 -29.37 3.31 9.47
N VAL A 430 -28.24 2.65 9.20
CA VAL A 430 -28.09 1.84 8.00
C VAL A 430 -29.10 0.70 8.13
N PRO A 431 -29.91 0.46 7.11
CA PRO A 431 -30.75 -0.74 7.09
C PRO A 431 -29.89 -1.97 7.34
N LEU A 432 -30.50 -3.06 7.78
CA LEU A 432 -29.84 -4.33 8.09
C LEU A 432 -28.64 -4.59 7.16
N PRO A 433 -27.48 -4.91 7.71
CA PRO A 433 -26.25 -5.06 6.91
C PRO A 433 -26.48 -6.05 5.79
N SER A 434 -26.11 -5.66 4.59
CA SER A 434 -26.25 -6.49 3.39
C SER A 434 -25.15 -7.55 3.25
N ARG A 435 -24.11 -7.48 4.12
CA ARG A 435 -22.96 -8.38 4.16
C ARG A 435 -22.70 -8.84 5.58
N GLY A 436 -22.09 -10.02 5.71
CA GLY A 436 -21.63 -10.55 6.98
C GLY A 436 -20.34 -9.87 7.47
N LEU A 437 -19.34 -10.64 7.76
CA LEU A 437 -18.01 -10.16 8.17
C LEU A 437 -17.21 -9.74 6.94
N LEU A 438 -16.59 -8.57 6.97
CA LEU A 438 -15.81 -8.02 5.87
C LEU A 438 -14.33 -7.88 6.27
N PHE A 439 -13.44 -8.38 5.41
CA PHE A 439 -12.02 -8.02 5.40
C PHE A 439 -11.69 -7.30 4.10
N ILE A 440 -10.94 -6.17 4.19
CA ILE A 440 -10.37 -5.49 3.03
C ILE A 440 -8.89 -5.33 3.26
N GLY A 441 -8.05 -5.80 2.36
CA GLY A 441 -6.62 -5.64 2.51
C GLY A 441 -5.76 -6.52 1.63
N SER A 442 -4.47 -6.60 1.98
CA SER A 442 -3.49 -7.43 1.29
C SER A 442 -3.34 -8.78 1.99
N LEU A 443 -3.13 -9.83 1.21
CA LEU A 443 -2.73 -11.16 1.69
C LEU A 443 -1.20 -11.35 1.76
N ALA A 444 -0.42 -10.31 1.46
CA ALA A 444 1.03 -10.41 1.40
C ALA A 444 1.69 -10.91 2.71
N GLN A 445 1.03 -10.70 3.83
CA GLN A 445 1.51 -11.18 5.12
C GLN A 445 0.97 -12.59 5.40
N TYR A 446 1.87 -13.50 5.71
CA TYR A 446 1.59 -14.92 5.90
C TYR A 446 0.50 -15.20 6.95
N HIS A 447 0.60 -14.60 8.14
CA HIS A 447 -0.39 -14.74 9.22
C HIS A 447 -1.80 -14.35 8.77
N ARG A 448 -1.89 -13.26 8.00
CA ARG A 448 -3.14 -12.75 7.46
C ARG A 448 -3.78 -13.75 6.49
N SER A 449 -2.97 -14.33 5.61
CA SER A 449 -3.43 -15.34 4.66
C SER A 449 -3.99 -16.57 5.36
N MET A 450 -3.33 -17.06 6.40
CA MET A 450 -3.79 -18.22 7.15
C MET A 450 -5.09 -17.95 7.91
N LEU A 451 -5.20 -16.79 8.57
CA LEU A 451 -6.42 -16.39 9.29
C LEU A 451 -7.61 -16.27 8.34
N ILE A 452 -7.42 -15.61 7.19
CA ILE A 452 -8.46 -15.50 6.16
C ILE A 452 -8.90 -16.88 5.69
N GLY A 453 -7.94 -17.79 5.42
CA GLY A 453 -8.24 -19.18 5.07
C GLY A 453 -9.09 -19.90 6.12
N ALA A 454 -8.74 -19.75 7.40
CA ALA A 454 -9.48 -20.35 8.51
C ALA A 454 -10.93 -19.82 8.57
N LEU A 455 -11.14 -18.52 8.37
CA LEU A 455 -12.47 -17.90 8.38
C LEU A 455 -13.32 -18.35 7.19
N LEU A 456 -12.73 -18.47 6.00
CA LEU A 456 -13.42 -18.94 4.80
C LEU A 456 -13.94 -20.38 4.96
N VAL A 457 -13.18 -21.27 5.59
CA VAL A 457 -13.61 -22.66 5.83
C VAL A 457 -14.51 -22.83 7.07
N ALA A 458 -14.61 -21.80 7.92
CA ALA A 458 -15.46 -21.86 9.12
C ALA A 458 -16.96 -21.74 8.84
N GLY A 459 -17.37 -21.57 7.58
CA GLY A 459 -18.79 -21.44 7.19
C GLY A 459 -19.46 -20.18 7.71
N LEU A 460 -18.71 -19.09 7.90
CA LEU A 460 -19.21 -17.77 8.22
C LEU A 460 -19.61 -17.05 6.93
N ASP A 461 -20.60 -16.15 7.00
CA ASP A 461 -20.82 -15.17 5.95
C ASP A 461 -19.66 -14.15 6.00
N PHE A 462 -18.57 -14.49 5.31
CA PHE A 462 -17.31 -13.76 5.32
C PHE A 462 -16.89 -13.39 3.90
N THR A 463 -16.62 -12.11 3.70
CA THR A 463 -16.12 -11.55 2.43
C THR A 463 -14.72 -11.02 2.64
N ALA A 464 -13.77 -11.50 1.84
CA ALA A 464 -12.40 -11.01 1.80
C ALA A 464 -12.13 -10.28 0.47
N ILE A 465 -12.04 -8.95 0.52
CA ILE A 465 -11.75 -8.11 -0.65
C ILE A 465 -10.25 -7.83 -0.69
N VAL A 466 -9.57 -8.37 -1.70
CA VAL A 466 -8.12 -8.34 -1.82
C VAL A 466 -7.69 -7.88 -3.22
N GLY A 467 -6.48 -7.39 -3.33
CA GLY A 467 -5.87 -7.06 -4.62
C GLY A 467 -6.69 -6.06 -5.47
N ASN A 468 -6.84 -6.35 -6.75
CA ASN A 468 -7.51 -5.49 -7.70
C ASN A 468 -9.03 -5.37 -7.47
N GLU A 469 -9.65 -6.34 -6.82
CA GLU A 469 -11.06 -6.26 -6.46
C GLU A 469 -11.37 -5.06 -5.55
N ARG A 470 -10.42 -4.70 -4.69
CA ARG A 470 -10.53 -3.50 -3.85
C ARG A 470 -10.76 -2.24 -4.70
N LEU A 471 -10.00 -2.06 -5.78
CA LEU A 471 -10.13 -0.89 -6.67
C LEU A 471 -11.42 -0.93 -7.47
N ARG A 472 -11.85 -2.11 -7.89
CA ARG A 472 -13.10 -2.30 -8.63
C ARG A 472 -14.33 -2.00 -7.76
N LEU A 473 -14.34 -2.46 -6.51
CA LEU A 473 -15.48 -2.31 -5.59
C LEU A 473 -15.43 -1.01 -4.77
N ALA A 474 -14.26 -0.45 -4.57
CA ALA A 474 -14.02 0.77 -3.82
C ALA A 474 -13.04 1.68 -4.58
N PRO A 475 -13.43 2.23 -5.75
CA PRO A 475 -12.57 3.09 -6.57
C PRO A 475 -12.26 4.43 -5.89
N ASP A 476 -13.09 4.84 -4.95
CA ASP A 476 -12.95 6.07 -4.18
C ASP A 476 -13.34 5.86 -2.70
N TYR A 477 -13.16 6.91 -1.89
CA TYR A 477 -13.49 6.85 -0.48
C TYR A 477 -14.98 6.75 -0.18
N ASP A 478 -15.86 7.21 -1.06
CA ASP A 478 -17.31 7.10 -0.85
C ASP A 478 -17.78 5.65 -1.06
N ALA A 479 -17.29 4.99 -2.11
CA ALA A 479 -17.54 3.57 -2.33
C ALA A 479 -16.93 2.71 -1.21
N TYR A 480 -15.70 3.03 -0.79
CA TYR A 480 -15.04 2.36 0.33
C TYR A 480 -15.83 2.51 1.64
N SER A 481 -16.28 3.73 1.95
CA SER A 481 -17.09 4.02 3.13
C SER A 481 -18.42 3.25 3.14
N LYS A 482 -19.10 3.20 2.00
CA LYS A 482 -20.35 2.41 1.84
C LYS A 482 -20.10 0.92 2.05
N LEU A 483 -18.97 0.42 1.57
CA LEU A 483 -18.58 -0.98 1.72
C LEU A 483 -18.36 -1.35 3.19
N LEU A 484 -17.64 -0.51 3.95
CA LEU A 484 -17.44 -0.69 5.39
C LEU A 484 -18.79 -0.62 6.15
N ALA A 485 -19.62 0.40 5.87
CA ALA A 485 -20.89 0.62 6.55
C ALA A 485 -21.93 -0.47 6.27
N SER A 486 -21.90 -1.10 5.07
CA SER A 486 -22.86 -2.14 4.67
C SER A 486 -22.56 -3.51 5.28
N SER A 487 -21.48 -3.65 6.02
CA SER A 487 -21.06 -4.92 6.62
C SER A 487 -21.55 -5.04 8.06
N ARG A 488 -21.84 -6.27 8.50
CA ARG A 488 -22.24 -6.56 9.88
C ARG A 488 -21.11 -6.21 10.85
N ALA A 489 -19.88 -6.55 10.46
CA ALA A 489 -18.65 -6.08 11.10
C ALA A 489 -17.49 -6.07 10.11
N VAL A 490 -16.51 -5.24 10.40
CA VAL A 490 -15.24 -5.14 9.66
C VAL A 490 -14.13 -5.75 10.49
N LEU A 491 -13.44 -6.72 9.92
CA LEU A 491 -12.28 -7.37 10.54
C LEU A 491 -11.01 -6.56 10.23
N ASN A 492 -10.33 -6.11 11.27
CA ASN A 492 -8.98 -5.57 11.16
C ASN A 492 -7.95 -6.53 11.76
N ILE A 493 -6.87 -6.76 11.01
CA ILE A 493 -5.73 -7.58 11.43
C ILE A 493 -4.57 -6.62 11.64
N ALA A 494 -4.24 -6.39 12.90
CA ALA A 494 -3.30 -5.36 13.33
C ALA A 494 -1.82 -5.72 13.14
N VAL A 495 -1.50 -7.02 13.02
CA VAL A 495 -0.12 -7.47 12.78
C VAL A 495 0.40 -6.90 11.48
N HIS A 496 1.53 -6.20 11.56
CA HIS A 496 2.17 -5.55 10.42
C HIS A 496 3.55 -6.14 10.12
N HIS A 497 4.48 -6.08 11.05
CA HIS A 497 5.85 -6.60 10.90
C HIS A 497 6.16 -7.58 12.03
N GLU A 498 6.63 -8.76 11.70
CA GLU A 498 6.90 -9.84 12.68
C GLU A 498 5.73 -10.04 13.64
N HIS A 499 5.84 -9.53 14.85
CA HIS A 499 4.79 -9.60 15.89
C HIS A 499 4.24 -8.23 16.30
N GLU A 500 4.70 -7.16 15.66
CA GLU A 500 4.24 -5.80 15.95
C GLU A 500 2.81 -5.58 15.46
N ARG A 501 1.98 -5.00 16.30
CA ARG A 501 0.58 -4.70 16.02
C ARG A 501 0.39 -3.20 16.00
N LEU A 502 -0.23 -2.70 14.94
CA LEU A 502 -0.44 -1.28 14.72
C LEU A 502 -1.92 -0.94 14.62
N VAL A 503 -2.29 0.22 15.15
CA VAL A 503 -3.59 0.82 14.87
C VAL A 503 -3.53 1.40 13.46
N THR A 504 -4.34 0.86 12.56
CA THR A 504 -4.39 1.30 11.16
C THR A 504 -5.49 2.33 10.93
N GLY A 505 -5.41 3.10 9.84
CA GLY A 505 -6.46 4.04 9.43
C GLY A 505 -7.84 3.38 9.34
N ARG A 506 -7.90 2.10 8.93
CA ARG A 506 -9.15 1.33 8.84
C ARG A 506 -9.95 1.28 10.14
N CYS A 507 -9.29 1.23 11.29
CA CYS A 507 -10.00 1.25 12.59
C CYS A 507 -10.84 2.51 12.73
N TRP A 508 -10.24 3.64 12.41
CA TRP A 508 -10.89 4.96 12.46
C TRP A 508 -11.95 5.12 11.38
N GLU A 509 -11.64 4.70 10.15
CA GLU A 509 -12.55 4.76 9.01
C GLU A 509 -13.81 3.92 9.25
N THR A 510 -13.64 2.71 9.78
CA THR A 510 -14.77 1.82 10.12
C THR A 510 -15.70 2.46 11.15
N ILE A 511 -15.15 3.00 12.23
CA ILE A 511 -15.94 3.66 13.27
C ILE A 511 -16.62 4.92 12.70
N ALA A 512 -15.89 5.72 11.94
CA ALA A 512 -16.38 6.97 11.39
C ALA A 512 -17.60 6.79 10.47
N VAL A 513 -17.65 5.71 9.71
CA VAL A 513 -18.78 5.42 8.78
C VAL A 513 -19.92 4.65 9.42
N GLY A 514 -19.85 4.32 10.71
CA GLY A 514 -20.86 3.53 11.41
C GLY A 514 -20.75 2.02 11.16
N GLY A 515 -19.56 1.53 10.85
CA GLY A 515 -19.25 0.10 10.85
C GLY A 515 -18.88 -0.39 12.26
N LEU A 516 -19.21 -1.64 12.59
CA LEU A 516 -18.67 -2.27 13.79
C LEU A 516 -17.30 -2.86 13.50
N LEU A 517 -16.32 -2.56 14.33
CA LEU A 517 -14.95 -3.02 14.20
C LEU A 517 -14.70 -4.29 15.03
N LEU A 518 -14.12 -5.31 14.42
CA LEU A 518 -13.43 -6.41 15.11
C LEU A 518 -11.93 -6.15 15.02
N GLU A 519 -11.31 -5.81 16.15
CA GLU A 519 -9.90 -5.41 16.20
C GLU A 519 -9.03 -6.45 16.87
N GLN A 520 -7.87 -6.72 16.30
CA GLN A 520 -6.91 -7.62 16.92
C GLN A 520 -6.40 -7.04 18.25
N ALA A 521 -6.54 -7.81 19.32
CA ALA A 521 -6.12 -7.40 20.65
C ALA A 521 -4.63 -7.08 20.71
N GLY A 522 -4.26 -6.05 21.45
CA GLY A 522 -2.87 -5.60 21.61
C GLY A 522 -2.37 -4.64 20.53
N SER A 523 -3.24 -4.12 19.65
CA SER A 523 -2.89 -3.06 18.68
C SER A 523 -2.67 -1.69 19.34
N GLY A 524 -3.11 -1.49 20.57
CA GLY A 524 -3.09 -0.18 21.22
C GLY A 524 -4.35 0.67 21.00
N LEU A 525 -5.33 0.18 20.22
CA LEU A 525 -6.59 0.88 19.97
C LEU A 525 -7.36 1.17 21.28
N ASN A 526 -7.17 0.32 22.30
CA ASN A 526 -7.75 0.49 23.64
C ASN A 526 -7.32 1.77 24.37
N ARG A 527 -6.33 2.50 23.85
CA ARG A 527 -5.97 3.83 24.35
C ARG A 527 -6.91 4.93 23.85
N PHE A 528 -7.59 4.69 22.73
CA PHE A 528 -8.52 5.63 22.11
C PHE A 528 -9.98 5.22 22.34
N PHE A 529 -10.27 3.93 22.30
CA PHE A 529 -11.61 3.36 22.32
C PHE A 529 -11.70 2.23 23.34
N ALA A 530 -12.81 2.17 24.07
CA ALA A 530 -13.04 1.12 25.04
C ALA A 530 -13.44 -0.21 24.37
N PRO A 531 -12.72 -1.32 24.63
CA PRO A 531 -13.09 -2.64 24.13
C PRO A 531 -14.48 -3.06 24.64
N TYR A 532 -15.19 -3.84 23.87
CA TYR A 532 -16.57 -4.33 24.07
C TYR A 532 -17.65 -3.22 24.12
N ARG A 533 -17.27 -1.95 24.18
CA ARG A 533 -18.16 -0.80 24.09
C ARG A 533 -18.15 -0.17 22.70
N HIS A 534 -16.95 0.04 22.13
CA HIS A 534 -16.74 0.73 20.87
C HIS A 534 -16.31 -0.20 19.75
N TYR A 535 -15.76 -1.36 20.10
CA TYR A 535 -15.31 -2.40 19.18
C TYR A 535 -15.23 -3.75 19.91
N ILE A 536 -15.18 -4.86 19.17
CA ILE A 536 -14.97 -6.19 19.75
C ILE A 536 -13.51 -6.58 19.55
N PRO A 537 -12.72 -6.80 20.62
CA PRO A 537 -11.37 -7.32 20.50
C PRO A 537 -11.39 -8.82 20.21
N TRP A 538 -10.40 -9.29 19.43
CA TRP A 538 -10.21 -10.71 19.15
C TRP A 538 -8.73 -11.09 19.26
N THR A 539 -8.44 -12.34 19.62
CA THR A 539 -7.10 -12.91 19.73
C THR A 539 -6.91 -14.14 18.86
N SER A 540 -8.00 -14.81 18.50
CA SER A 540 -8.01 -16.03 17.72
C SER A 540 -9.13 -16.04 16.70
N HIS A 541 -9.06 -16.96 15.72
CA HIS A 541 -10.16 -17.18 14.78
C HIS A 541 -11.46 -17.63 15.47
N GLY A 542 -11.34 -18.33 16.60
CA GLY A 542 -12.49 -18.73 17.44
C GLY A 542 -13.20 -17.52 18.06
N ASP A 543 -12.46 -16.49 18.47
CA ASP A 543 -13.05 -15.24 18.98
C ASP A 543 -13.83 -14.51 17.88
N ILE A 544 -13.28 -14.50 16.64
CA ILE A 544 -13.94 -13.89 15.48
C ILE A 544 -15.25 -14.64 15.16
N ALA A 545 -15.21 -15.98 15.16
CA ALA A 545 -16.41 -16.79 14.95
C ALA A 545 -17.45 -16.56 16.05
N THR A 546 -17.01 -16.46 17.30
CA THR A 546 -17.90 -16.14 18.46
C THR A 546 -18.52 -14.74 18.30
N ALA A 547 -17.72 -13.74 17.94
CA ALA A 547 -18.20 -12.39 17.69
C ALA A 547 -19.21 -12.36 16.54
N TYR A 548 -18.94 -13.08 15.44
CA TYR A 548 -19.87 -13.17 14.33
C TYR A 548 -21.22 -13.76 14.76
N ARG A 549 -21.23 -14.89 15.51
CA ARG A 549 -22.46 -15.52 16.00
C ARG A 549 -23.20 -14.65 17.01
N PHE A 550 -22.50 -13.90 17.83
CA PHE A 550 -23.10 -12.88 18.70
C PHE A 550 -23.84 -11.82 17.86
N LEU A 551 -23.19 -11.29 16.84
CA LEU A 551 -23.71 -10.23 15.98
C LEU A 551 -24.90 -10.70 15.09
N GLU A 552 -25.02 -11.99 14.82
CA GLU A 552 -26.21 -12.54 14.14
C GLU A 552 -27.46 -12.45 15.00
N ARG A 553 -27.32 -12.45 16.31
CA ARG A 553 -28.43 -12.51 17.28
C ARG A 553 -28.74 -11.19 17.96
N GLU A 554 -27.75 -10.31 18.10
CA GLU A 554 -27.78 -9.14 18.98
C GLU A 554 -27.61 -7.82 18.19
N ASP A 555 -28.49 -7.59 17.19
CA ASP A 555 -28.36 -6.39 16.34
C ASP A 555 -28.56 -5.09 17.14
N GLU A 556 -29.41 -5.07 18.16
CA GLU A 556 -29.61 -3.91 19.03
C GLU A 556 -28.31 -3.54 19.78
N LEU A 557 -27.59 -4.53 20.33
CA LEU A 557 -26.30 -4.30 20.98
C LEU A 557 -25.24 -3.86 19.97
N ARG A 558 -25.25 -4.42 18.76
CA ARG A 558 -24.38 -3.97 17.66
C ARG A 558 -24.59 -2.49 17.36
N GLN A 559 -25.84 -2.07 17.19
CA GLN A 559 -26.19 -0.66 16.92
C GLN A 559 -25.80 0.25 18.10
N ALA A 560 -26.01 -0.19 19.33
CA ALA A 560 -25.61 0.56 20.53
C ALA A 560 -24.07 0.75 20.58
N MET A 561 -23.29 -0.28 20.24
CA MET A 561 -21.83 -0.17 20.16
C MET A 561 -21.38 0.82 19.07
N ILE A 562 -21.97 0.75 17.88
CA ILE A 562 -21.68 1.67 16.79
C ILE A 562 -21.98 3.11 17.20
N ALA A 563 -23.16 3.36 17.73
CA ALA A 563 -23.56 4.70 18.18
C ALA A 563 -22.62 5.23 19.31
N SER A 564 -22.26 4.37 20.26
CA SER A 564 -21.32 4.72 21.31
C SER A 564 -19.95 5.09 20.75
N ALA A 565 -19.42 4.30 19.81
CA ALA A 565 -18.12 4.55 19.18
C ALA A 565 -18.10 5.86 18.37
N GLN A 566 -19.14 6.11 17.58
CA GLN A 566 -19.27 7.34 16.78
C GLN A 566 -19.40 8.59 17.66
N ASN A 567 -20.25 8.55 18.69
CA ASN A 567 -20.42 9.65 19.64
C ASN A 567 -19.11 9.94 20.38
N TRP A 568 -18.38 8.90 20.78
CA TRP A 568 -17.08 9.03 21.42
C TRP A 568 -16.05 9.67 20.48
N ALA A 569 -15.93 9.17 19.25
CA ALA A 569 -15.02 9.73 18.25
C ALA A 569 -15.35 11.19 17.89
N ALA A 570 -16.62 11.52 17.70
CA ALA A 570 -17.06 12.89 17.42
C ALA A 570 -16.74 13.87 18.55
N ARG A 571 -16.86 13.42 19.80
CA ARG A 571 -16.62 14.25 20.99
C ARG A 571 -15.13 14.47 21.28
N HIS A 572 -14.31 13.42 21.15
CA HIS A 572 -12.92 13.43 21.62
C HIS A 572 -11.88 13.50 20.49
N TYR A 573 -12.23 13.09 19.27
CA TYR A 573 -11.32 12.93 18.14
C TYR A 573 -11.91 13.50 16.85
N SER A 574 -12.69 14.60 16.95
CA SER A 574 -13.20 15.26 15.75
C SER A 574 -12.04 15.75 14.85
N PRO A 575 -12.24 15.83 13.53
CA PRO A 575 -11.19 16.30 12.61
C PRO A 575 -10.60 17.66 13.01
N LYS A 576 -11.43 18.58 13.51
CA LYS A 576 -10.98 19.88 14.02
C LYS A 576 -10.07 19.76 15.25
N GLN A 577 -10.40 18.87 16.20
CA GLN A 577 -9.56 18.63 17.37
C GLN A 577 -8.24 17.97 16.98
N VAL A 578 -8.28 17.00 16.07
CA VAL A 578 -7.07 16.34 15.57
C VAL A 578 -6.19 17.34 14.83
N TRP A 579 -6.75 18.19 13.97
CA TRP A 579 -6.00 19.24 13.28
C TRP A 579 -5.35 20.19 14.29
N SER A 580 -6.10 20.65 15.29
CA SER A 580 -5.56 21.50 16.36
C SER A 580 -4.43 20.83 17.13
N ALA A 581 -4.54 19.52 17.38
CA ALA A 581 -3.50 18.75 18.06
C ALA A 581 -2.21 18.60 17.22
N LEU A 582 -2.35 18.40 15.93
CA LEU A 582 -1.21 18.38 14.98
C LEU A 582 -0.46 19.72 15.02
N MET A 583 -1.21 20.82 14.93
CA MET A 583 -0.62 22.17 14.98
C MET A 583 0.00 22.47 16.35
N ALA A 584 -0.61 22.01 17.44
CA ALA A 584 -0.06 22.16 18.78
C ALA A 584 1.29 21.44 18.95
N LEU A 585 1.50 20.31 18.28
CA LEU A 585 2.79 19.61 18.30
C LEU A 585 3.84 20.30 17.41
N ALA A 586 3.42 20.83 16.28
CA ALA A 586 4.32 21.54 15.38
C ALA A 586 4.82 22.87 15.96
N CYS A 587 3.99 23.57 16.76
CA CYS A 587 4.26 24.92 17.24
C CYS A 587 4.77 25.00 18.71
N ARG A 588 5.07 23.86 19.30
CA ARG A 588 5.75 23.80 20.62
C ARG A 588 7.23 24.14 20.49
#